data_3c3f449ea4e9537f130dcc9e1d78d5a6
#
_entry.id   3c3f449ea4e9537f130dcc9e1d78d5a6
#
_cell.length_a   1.000
_cell.length_b   1.000
_cell.length_c   1.000
_cell.angle_alpha   90.00
_cell.angle_beta   90.00
_cell.angle_gamma   90.00
#
_symmetry.space_group_name_H-M   'P 1'
#
loop_
_entity.id
_entity.type
_entity.pdbx_description
1 polymer ?
#
loop_
_entity_poly.entity_id
_entity_poly.type
_entity_poly.pdbx_seq_one_letter_code
_entity_poly.pdbx_strand_id
1 'polypeptide(L)'
;MATGRPNNPGSGTLGSASLNAAPGHVPYPRARKNGLPVTTPRVHIATDHAGMELSAHLVSHLTAKGYEVVDHGPKEYDALDDYPSFCINAGLAVVADQKAGVHALGIVLGGSGNGEQIAANKVSGVRAALAWNLSTAKLAREHNDANVVAVGGRQHTVEEATELIEAFLQEPFSNDERHIRRIGKIAVYETTGEIVE
;
A
#
# COMPACT_ATOMS: atom_id res chain seq x y z
N MET A 1 21.84 -29.50 64.59
CA MET A 1 22.49 -28.66 63.57
C MET A 1 21.46 -28.35 62.51
N ALA A 2 21.00 -27.14 62.51
CA ALA A 2 19.93 -26.64 61.64
C ALA A 2 20.52 -26.02 60.37
N THR A 3 20.08 -26.48 59.22
CA THR A 3 20.41 -25.84 57.92
C THR A 3 19.17 -25.11 57.39
N GLY A 4 19.24 -23.80 57.44
CA GLY A 4 18.22 -22.91 56.95
C GLY A 4 18.11 -22.91 55.43
N ARG A 5 16.90 -22.89 54.92
CA ARG A 5 16.58 -22.56 53.51
C ARG A 5 16.47 -21.06 53.37
N PRO A 6 16.99 -20.43 52.30
CA PRO A 6 16.72 -19.05 52.02
C PRO A 6 15.35 -18.88 51.34
N ASN A 7 14.61 -17.86 51.76
CA ASN A 7 13.35 -17.37 51.23
C ASN A 7 13.50 -16.84 49.81
N ASN A 8 12.54 -17.21 48.96
CA ASN A 8 12.33 -16.63 47.63
C ASN A 8 11.35 -15.46 47.75
N PRO A 9 11.71 -14.24 47.37
CA PRO A 9 10.76 -13.12 47.31
C PRO A 9 10.30 -12.85 45.89
N GLY A 10 9.00 -12.78 45.70
CA GLY A 10 8.38 -11.87 44.75
C GLY A 10 8.10 -12.40 43.37
N SER A 11 6.90 -12.95 43.22
CA SER A 11 6.19 -12.97 41.94
C SER A 11 5.88 -11.52 41.48
N GLY A 12 6.78 -10.95 40.70
CA GLY A 12 6.50 -9.72 40.00
C GLY A 12 5.58 -10.04 38.82
N THR A 13 4.35 -9.57 38.87
CA THR A 13 3.42 -9.49 37.74
C THR A 13 4.07 -8.66 36.63
N LEU A 14 4.47 -9.33 35.54
CA LEU A 14 4.87 -8.63 34.31
C LEU A 14 3.64 -7.89 33.79
N GLY A 15 3.69 -6.57 33.92
CA GLY A 15 2.73 -5.68 33.32
C GLY A 15 2.64 -5.93 31.81
N SER A 16 1.41 -6.01 31.31
CA SER A 16 1.10 -6.07 29.88
C SER A 16 1.72 -4.84 29.19
N ALA A 17 2.89 -5.05 28.57
CA ALA A 17 3.44 -4.06 27.66
C ALA A 17 2.45 -3.92 26.50
N SER A 18 1.79 -2.77 26.45
CA SER A 18 1.05 -2.30 25.28
C SER A 18 1.96 -2.43 24.06
N LEU A 19 1.58 -3.26 23.09
CA LEU A 19 2.21 -3.32 21.79
C LEU A 19 1.97 -1.96 21.10
N ASN A 20 2.86 -1.02 21.37
CA ASN A 20 2.90 0.25 20.64
C ASN A 20 3.09 -0.08 19.16
N ALA A 21 2.29 0.58 18.31
CA ALA A 21 2.33 0.46 16.85
C ALA A 21 3.77 0.50 16.34
N ALA A 22 4.10 -0.42 15.41
CA ALA A 22 5.40 -0.47 14.76
C ALA A 22 5.75 0.91 14.19
N PRO A 23 7.01 1.36 14.31
CA PRO A 23 7.42 2.64 13.77
C PRO A 23 7.23 2.63 12.25
N GLY A 24 6.44 3.58 11.73
CA GLY A 24 6.13 3.73 10.31
C GLY A 24 4.70 3.38 9.90
N HIS A 25 3.92 2.74 10.76
CA HIS A 25 2.49 2.58 10.51
C HIS A 25 1.76 3.86 10.97
N VAL A 26 1.42 4.73 10.03
CA VAL A 26 0.40 5.76 10.26
C VAL A 26 -0.93 5.05 10.09
N PRO A 27 -1.69 4.81 11.18
CA PRO A 27 -2.99 4.18 11.03
C PRO A 27 -3.85 5.16 10.22
N TYR A 28 -4.34 4.71 9.07
CA TYR A 28 -5.41 5.43 8.38
C TYR A 28 -6.52 5.75 9.38
N PRO A 29 -7.11 6.94 9.32
CA PRO A 29 -8.26 7.23 10.15
C PRO A 29 -9.26 6.10 9.93
N ARG A 30 -9.52 5.35 11.01
CA ARG A 30 -10.49 4.24 11.00
C ARG A 30 -11.73 4.72 10.27
N ALA A 31 -12.22 3.93 9.32
CA ALA A 31 -13.57 4.11 8.82
C ALA A 31 -14.46 4.18 10.06
N ARG A 32 -14.81 5.41 10.46
CA ARG A 32 -15.61 5.61 11.68
C ARG A 32 -16.98 5.03 11.36
N LYS A 33 -17.46 4.14 12.21
CA LYS A 33 -18.82 3.59 12.16
C LYS A 33 -19.93 4.67 12.22
N ASN A 34 -19.56 5.94 12.24
CA ASN A 34 -20.42 7.11 12.44
C ASN A 34 -20.31 8.03 11.23
N GLY A 35 -20.81 7.62 10.04
CA GLY A 35 -21.40 8.51 9.04
C GLY A 35 -20.59 9.70 8.49
N LEU A 36 -19.28 9.83 8.76
CA LEU A 36 -18.44 10.82 8.10
C LEU A 36 -18.08 10.31 6.70
N PRO A 37 -18.10 11.16 5.66
CA PRO A 37 -17.77 10.74 4.32
C PRO A 37 -16.37 10.12 4.31
N VAL A 38 -16.25 8.93 3.70
CA VAL A 38 -14.96 8.37 3.33
C VAL A 38 -14.33 9.39 2.38
N THR A 39 -13.26 10.05 2.80
CA THR A 39 -12.54 10.97 1.93
C THR A 39 -11.93 10.13 0.81
N THR A 40 -12.29 10.41 -0.44
CA THR A 40 -11.63 9.80 -1.61
C THR A 40 -10.13 10.00 -1.49
N PRO A 41 -9.30 8.95 -1.71
CA PRO A 41 -7.86 9.12 -1.65
C PRO A 41 -7.37 10.03 -2.78
N ARG A 42 -6.27 10.73 -2.54
CA ARG A 42 -5.44 11.25 -3.62
C ARG A 42 -4.80 10.06 -4.33
N VAL A 43 -4.83 10.05 -5.66
CA VAL A 43 -4.31 8.94 -6.46
C VAL A 43 -3.06 9.39 -7.20
N HIS A 44 -1.92 8.73 -6.93
CA HIS A 44 -0.70 8.88 -7.68
C HIS A 44 -0.63 7.80 -8.74
N ILE A 45 -0.63 8.17 -10.04
CA ILE A 45 -0.57 7.21 -11.14
C ILE A 45 0.76 7.33 -11.89
N ALA A 46 1.34 6.20 -12.28
CA ALA A 46 2.56 6.15 -13.10
C ALA A 46 2.48 5.02 -14.11
N THR A 47 3.13 5.22 -15.23
CA THR A 47 3.29 4.24 -16.30
C THR A 47 4.55 4.54 -17.10
N ASP A 48 4.96 3.61 -17.97
CA ASP A 48 5.81 3.86 -19.13
C ASP A 48 4.96 3.92 -20.41
N HIS A 49 5.61 3.93 -21.57
CA HIS A 49 4.92 3.92 -22.87
C HIS A 49 3.90 2.79 -23.03
N ALA A 50 4.11 1.64 -22.37
CA ALA A 50 3.28 0.44 -22.55
C ALA A 50 1.90 0.57 -21.87
N GLY A 51 1.72 1.48 -20.92
CA GLY A 51 0.46 1.69 -20.23
C GLY A 51 -0.15 3.07 -20.44
N MET A 52 0.38 3.91 -21.35
CA MET A 52 -0.05 5.30 -21.54
C MET A 52 -1.53 5.43 -21.89
N GLU A 53 -2.07 4.58 -22.77
CA GLU A 53 -3.48 4.63 -23.14
C GLU A 53 -4.38 4.36 -21.93
N LEU A 54 -4.08 3.31 -21.19
CA LEU A 54 -4.80 2.96 -19.96
C LEU A 54 -4.65 4.05 -18.90
N SER A 55 -3.44 4.63 -18.74
CA SER A 55 -3.21 5.73 -17.80
C SER A 55 -4.05 6.96 -18.14
N ALA A 56 -4.08 7.39 -19.40
CA ALA A 56 -4.87 8.51 -19.86
C ALA A 56 -6.38 8.31 -19.61
N HIS A 57 -6.88 7.10 -19.89
CA HIS A 57 -8.25 6.71 -19.57
C HIS A 57 -8.53 6.83 -18.08
N LEU A 58 -7.68 6.23 -17.22
CA LEU A 58 -7.86 6.22 -15.77
C LEU A 58 -7.77 7.61 -15.15
N VAL A 59 -6.85 8.46 -15.60
CA VAL A 59 -6.76 9.86 -15.15
C VAL A 59 -8.09 10.58 -15.41
N SER A 60 -8.63 10.45 -16.63
CA SER A 60 -9.92 11.05 -16.97
C SER A 60 -11.08 10.49 -16.16
N HIS A 61 -11.15 9.15 -16.08
CA HIS A 61 -12.22 8.42 -15.40
C HIS A 61 -12.26 8.72 -13.88
N LEU A 62 -11.11 8.63 -13.21
CA LEU A 62 -11.02 8.87 -11.77
C LEU A 62 -11.24 10.34 -11.42
N THR A 63 -10.74 11.28 -12.24
CA THR A 63 -11.02 12.71 -12.06
C THR A 63 -12.53 13.00 -12.18
N ALA A 64 -13.21 12.40 -13.16
CA ALA A 64 -14.66 12.52 -13.31
C ALA A 64 -15.44 11.95 -12.12
N LYS A 65 -14.86 10.97 -11.41
CA LYS A 65 -15.40 10.41 -10.16
C LYS A 65 -15.02 11.21 -8.90
N GLY A 66 -14.30 12.32 -9.04
CA GLY A 66 -13.96 13.22 -7.93
C GLY A 66 -12.68 12.86 -7.18
N TYR A 67 -11.83 11.98 -7.74
CA TYR A 67 -10.49 11.75 -7.20
C TYR A 67 -9.55 12.89 -7.59
N GLU A 68 -8.65 13.27 -6.69
CA GLU A 68 -7.49 14.08 -7.01
C GLU A 68 -6.43 13.16 -7.59
N VAL A 69 -6.12 13.28 -8.89
CA VAL A 69 -5.16 12.42 -9.58
C VAL A 69 -3.90 13.19 -9.91
N VAL A 70 -2.74 12.64 -9.50
CA VAL A 70 -1.40 13.18 -9.80
C VAL A 70 -0.67 12.18 -10.70
N ASP A 71 -0.40 12.60 -11.93
CA ASP A 71 0.26 11.79 -12.94
C ASP A 71 1.78 11.97 -12.90
N HIS A 72 2.50 10.88 -12.65
CA HIS A 72 3.97 10.78 -12.61
C HIS A 72 4.56 10.13 -13.86
N GLY A 73 3.72 9.74 -14.83
CA GLY A 73 4.18 9.12 -16.08
C GLY A 73 4.85 10.09 -17.04
N PRO A 74 5.31 9.58 -18.20
CA PRO A 74 5.93 10.39 -19.22
C PRO A 74 4.92 11.39 -19.80
N LYS A 75 5.40 12.57 -20.21
CA LYS A 75 4.57 13.61 -20.84
C LYS A 75 4.40 13.39 -22.34
N GLU A 76 5.34 12.66 -22.94
CA GLU A 76 5.37 12.34 -24.36
C GLU A 76 5.66 10.86 -24.53
N TYR A 77 5.17 10.28 -25.63
CA TYR A 77 5.42 8.88 -25.93
C TYR A 77 6.87 8.67 -26.38
N ASP A 78 7.58 7.78 -25.68
CA ASP A 78 8.89 7.28 -26.06
C ASP A 78 8.87 5.74 -25.93
N ALA A 79 8.98 5.02 -27.05
CA ALA A 79 8.97 3.55 -27.05
C ALA A 79 10.16 2.92 -26.28
N LEU A 80 11.16 3.71 -25.92
CA LEU A 80 12.37 3.29 -25.23
C LEU A 80 12.44 3.79 -23.77
N ASP A 81 11.39 4.45 -23.26
CA ASP A 81 11.36 4.90 -21.88
C ASP A 81 11.32 3.74 -20.87
N ASP A 82 11.83 4.00 -19.68
CA ASP A 82 11.99 3.02 -18.61
C ASP A 82 11.02 3.29 -17.44
N TYR A 83 10.13 2.34 -17.15
CA TYR A 83 9.13 2.42 -16.06
C TYR A 83 9.69 2.67 -14.65
N PRO A 84 10.92 2.23 -14.25
CA PRO A 84 11.31 2.26 -12.84
C PRO A 84 11.28 3.65 -12.22
N SER A 85 11.76 4.67 -12.92
CA SER A 85 11.79 6.04 -12.42
C SER A 85 10.39 6.60 -12.16
N PHE A 86 9.44 6.35 -13.03
CA PHE A 86 8.05 6.78 -12.89
C PHE A 86 7.38 6.09 -11.71
N CYS A 87 7.53 4.76 -11.60
CA CYS A 87 6.93 3.96 -10.52
C CYS A 87 7.53 4.30 -9.15
N ILE A 88 8.83 4.54 -9.06
CA ILE A 88 9.49 4.97 -7.83
C ILE A 88 8.98 6.36 -7.42
N ASN A 89 8.86 7.31 -8.35
CA ASN A 89 8.34 8.64 -8.06
C ASN A 89 6.90 8.61 -7.53
N ALA A 90 6.03 7.80 -8.13
CA ALA A 90 4.67 7.60 -7.62
C ALA A 90 4.68 7.00 -6.21
N GLY A 91 5.51 5.99 -5.96
CA GLY A 91 5.67 5.38 -4.63
C GLY A 91 6.16 6.38 -3.58
N LEU A 92 7.17 7.21 -3.91
CA LEU A 92 7.66 8.27 -3.03
C LEU A 92 6.56 9.29 -2.70
N ALA A 93 5.76 9.68 -3.69
CA ALA A 93 4.67 10.64 -3.50
C ALA A 93 3.57 10.06 -2.61
N VAL A 94 3.17 8.79 -2.80
CA VAL A 94 2.21 8.10 -1.92
C VAL A 94 2.70 8.12 -0.46
N VAL A 95 3.96 7.73 -0.22
CA VAL A 95 4.51 7.66 1.13
C VAL A 95 4.65 9.06 1.75
N ALA A 96 5.03 10.08 0.96
CA ALA A 96 5.13 11.46 1.43
C ALA A 96 3.77 12.01 1.88
N ASP A 97 2.73 11.81 1.08
CA ASP A 97 1.36 12.21 1.40
C ASP A 97 0.84 11.50 2.65
N GLN A 98 1.04 10.18 2.74
CA GLN A 98 0.65 9.41 3.91
C GLN A 98 1.34 9.89 5.19
N LYS A 99 2.63 10.21 5.14
CA LYS A 99 3.38 10.80 6.26
C LYS A 99 2.86 12.20 6.65
N ALA A 100 2.35 12.95 5.68
CA ALA A 100 1.71 14.23 5.91
C ALA A 100 0.25 14.11 6.41
N GLY A 101 -0.27 12.89 6.59
CA GLY A 101 -1.65 12.63 7.02
C GLY A 101 -2.69 12.72 5.91
N VAL A 102 -2.26 12.79 4.64
CA VAL A 102 -3.15 12.74 3.49
C VAL A 102 -3.47 11.28 3.16
N HIS A 103 -4.76 10.99 2.93
CA HIS A 103 -5.15 9.69 2.41
C HIS A 103 -4.74 9.58 0.94
N ALA A 104 -3.71 8.80 0.64
CA ALA A 104 -3.17 8.64 -0.70
C ALA A 104 -2.94 7.18 -1.05
N LEU A 105 -3.20 6.81 -2.31
CA LEU A 105 -2.96 5.50 -2.89
C LEU A 105 -2.26 5.66 -4.24
N GLY A 106 -1.56 4.62 -4.68
CA GLY A 106 -0.82 4.61 -5.95
C GLY A 106 -1.35 3.59 -6.95
N ILE A 107 -1.18 3.91 -8.22
CA ILE A 107 -1.45 3.02 -9.36
C ILE A 107 -0.19 3.02 -10.23
N VAL A 108 0.37 1.85 -10.51
CA VAL A 108 1.49 1.69 -11.44
C VAL A 108 1.09 0.75 -12.57
N LEU A 109 1.31 1.17 -13.80
CA LEU A 109 0.85 0.50 -15.00
C LEU A 109 2.03 0.22 -15.92
N GLY A 110 1.94 -0.86 -16.67
CA GLY A 110 2.89 -1.20 -17.71
C GLY A 110 2.39 -2.38 -18.53
N GLY A 111 3.26 -3.09 -19.23
CA GLY A 111 2.85 -4.22 -20.07
C GLY A 111 2.25 -5.37 -19.28
N SER A 112 2.91 -5.79 -18.22
CA SER A 112 2.49 -6.89 -17.32
C SER A 112 2.18 -6.45 -15.88
N GLY A 113 2.63 -5.29 -15.46
CA GLY A 113 2.57 -4.82 -14.09
C GLY A 113 3.66 -5.39 -13.16
N ASN A 114 4.41 -6.41 -13.60
CA ASN A 114 5.41 -7.06 -12.74
C ASN A 114 6.58 -6.15 -12.40
N GLY A 115 7.22 -5.56 -13.41
CA GLY A 115 8.36 -4.66 -13.23
C GLY A 115 7.98 -3.43 -12.44
N GLU A 116 6.82 -2.87 -12.73
CA GLU A 116 6.25 -1.70 -12.11
C GLU A 116 5.99 -1.95 -10.61
N GLN A 117 5.43 -3.12 -10.26
CA GLN A 117 5.28 -3.55 -8.87
C GLN A 117 6.62 -3.67 -8.16
N ILE A 118 7.61 -4.31 -8.81
CA ILE A 118 8.95 -4.51 -8.24
C ILE A 118 9.62 -3.15 -7.98
N ALA A 119 9.54 -2.22 -8.93
CA ALA A 119 10.11 -0.89 -8.81
C ALA A 119 9.47 -0.09 -7.67
N ALA A 120 8.13 -0.05 -7.61
CA ALA A 120 7.40 0.65 -6.55
C ALA A 120 7.76 0.10 -5.16
N ASN A 121 7.91 -1.22 -5.00
CA ASN A 121 8.29 -1.88 -3.74
C ASN A 121 9.76 -1.60 -3.31
N LYS A 122 10.57 -0.89 -4.10
CA LYS A 122 11.89 -0.42 -3.65
C LYS A 122 11.81 0.83 -2.78
N VAL A 123 10.65 1.47 -2.74
CA VAL A 123 10.42 2.64 -1.87
C VAL A 123 9.98 2.16 -0.49
N SER A 124 10.74 2.53 0.55
CA SER A 124 10.40 2.19 1.94
C SER A 124 9.02 2.72 2.31
N GLY A 125 8.18 1.85 2.86
CA GLY A 125 6.78 2.14 3.19
C GLY A 125 5.78 1.86 2.07
N VAL A 126 6.24 1.50 0.86
CA VAL A 126 5.35 1.03 -0.21
C VAL A 126 5.08 -0.47 -0.04
N ARG A 127 3.83 -0.83 -0.17
CA ARG A 127 3.33 -2.20 -0.32
C ARG A 127 2.54 -2.27 -1.61
N ALA A 128 3.27 -2.47 -2.72
CA ALA A 128 2.67 -2.60 -4.05
C ALA A 128 2.26 -4.05 -4.31
N ALA A 129 1.02 -4.26 -4.72
CA ALA A 129 0.48 -5.56 -5.07
C ALA A 129 0.08 -5.61 -6.54
N LEU A 130 0.41 -6.71 -7.22
CA LEU A 130 -0.07 -6.98 -8.57
C LEU A 130 -1.53 -7.47 -8.51
N ALA A 131 -2.44 -6.71 -9.07
CA ALA A 131 -3.84 -7.12 -9.20
C ALA A 131 -4.05 -7.84 -10.54
N TRP A 132 -4.41 -9.12 -10.43
CA TRP A 132 -4.64 -10.00 -11.57
C TRP A 132 -6.13 -10.29 -11.83
N ASN A 133 -6.95 -10.08 -10.82
CA ASN A 133 -8.40 -10.20 -10.88
C ASN A 133 -9.03 -9.44 -9.71
N LEU A 134 -10.36 -9.33 -9.68
CA LEU A 134 -11.09 -8.59 -8.63
C LEU A 134 -10.79 -9.09 -7.22
N SER A 135 -10.61 -10.39 -7.03
CA SER A 135 -10.29 -10.95 -5.72
C SER A 135 -8.92 -10.48 -5.24
N THR A 136 -7.87 -10.57 -6.11
CA THR A 136 -6.52 -10.13 -5.73
C THR A 136 -6.44 -8.62 -5.52
N ALA A 137 -7.20 -7.81 -6.28
CA ALA A 137 -7.29 -6.37 -6.08
C ALA A 137 -7.85 -6.01 -4.70
N LYS A 138 -8.95 -6.65 -4.29
CA LYS A 138 -9.56 -6.44 -2.97
C LYS A 138 -8.67 -6.95 -1.85
N LEU A 139 -8.17 -8.19 -1.95
CA LEU A 139 -7.33 -8.80 -0.91
C LEU A 139 -6.01 -8.03 -0.69
N ALA A 140 -5.49 -7.34 -1.69
CA ALA A 140 -4.34 -6.46 -1.55
C ALA A 140 -4.58 -5.37 -0.49
N ARG A 141 -5.77 -4.77 -0.52
CA ARG A 141 -6.18 -3.79 0.50
C ARG A 141 -6.60 -4.45 1.80
N GLU A 142 -7.56 -5.36 1.72
CA GLU A 142 -8.19 -5.99 2.90
C GLU A 142 -7.17 -6.67 3.81
N HIS A 143 -6.21 -7.41 3.25
CA HIS A 143 -5.26 -8.21 4.04
C HIS A 143 -3.90 -7.56 4.23
N ASN A 144 -3.43 -6.80 3.25
CA ASN A 144 -2.04 -6.30 3.23
C ASN A 144 -1.95 -4.78 3.39
N ASP A 145 -3.08 -4.09 3.47
CA ASP A 145 -3.12 -2.63 3.45
C ASP A 145 -2.19 -2.08 2.35
N ALA A 146 -2.22 -2.74 1.17
CA ALA A 146 -1.40 -2.32 0.04
C ALA A 146 -1.73 -0.89 -0.32
N ASN A 147 -0.73 -0.03 -0.41
CA ASN A 147 -0.93 1.38 -0.74
C ASN A 147 -0.64 1.70 -2.21
N VAL A 148 -0.17 0.72 -2.97
CA VAL A 148 0.02 0.81 -4.41
C VAL A 148 -0.55 -0.46 -5.07
N VAL A 149 -1.25 -0.29 -6.18
CA VAL A 149 -1.68 -1.40 -7.05
C VAL A 149 -0.93 -1.34 -8.36
N ALA A 150 -0.48 -2.51 -8.85
CA ALA A 150 0.08 -2.67 -10.18
C ALA A 150 -0.90 -3.43 -11.07
N VAL A 151 -1.08 -2.99 -12.32
CA VAL A 151 -1.94 -3.65 -13.31
C VAL A 151 -1.23 -3.70 -14.65
N GLY A 152 -1.32 -4.85 -15.33
CA GLY A 152 -0.80 -5.04 -16.68
C GLY A 152 -1.78 -4.57 -17.75
N GLY A 153 -1.49 -3.46 -18.41
CA GLY A 153 -2.33 -2.91 -19.46
C GLY A 153 -2.40 -3.77 -20.76
N ARG A 154 -1.47 -4.72 -20.92
CA ARG A 154 -1.52 -5.70 -22.00
C ARG A 154 -2.12 -7.04 -21.59
N GLN A 155 -2.54 -7.17 -20.32
CA GLN A 155 -3.09 -8.40 -19.75
C GLN A 155 -4.61 -8.30 -19.53
N HIS A 156 -5.14 -7.07 -19.55
CA HIS A 156 -6.54 -6.75 -19.30
C HIS A 156 -7.05 -5.77 -20.35
N THR A 157 -8.34 -5.82 -20.61
CA THR A 157 -9.01 -4.74 -21.34
C THR A 157 -9.03 -3.47 -20.47
N VAL A 158 -9.29 -2.32 -21.08
CA VAL A 158 -9.40 -1.05 -20.33
C VAL A 158 -10.51 -1.14 -19.28
N GLU A 159 -11.63 -1.79 -19.60
CA GLU A 159 -12.76 -1.98 -18.71
C GLU A 159 -12.37 -2.88 -17.52
N GLU A 160 -11.76 -4.04 -17.78
CA GLU A 160 -11.29 -4.95 -16.73
C GLU A 160 -10.27 -4.26 -15.81
N ALA A 161 -9.26 -3.57 -16.38
CA ALA A 161 -8.27 -2.85 -15.59
C ALA A 161 -8.91 -1.75 -14.73
N THR A 162 -9.90 -1.05 -15.26
CA THR A 162 -10.66 -0.03 -14.53
C THR A 162 -11.41 -0.63 -13.34
N GLU A 163 -12.08 -1.78 -13.53
CA GLU A 163 -12.78 -2.48 -12.45
C GLU A 163 -11.81 -2.95 -11.35
N LEU A 164 -10.63 -3.47 -11.72
CA LEU A 164 -9.60 -3.89 -10.76
C LEU A 164 -9.13 -2.71 -9.90
N ILE A 165 -8.87 -1.58 -10.54
CA ILE A 165 -8.39 -0.36 -9.88
C ILE A 165 -9.47 0.23 -8.98
N GLU A 166 -10.72 0.32 -9.43
CA GLU A 166 -11.82 0.78 -8.58
C GLU A 166 -12.04 -0.13 -7.37
N ALA A 167 -11.99 -1.44 -7.57
CA ALA A 167 -12.09 -2.40 -6.48
C ALA A 167 -10.99 -2.22 -5.45
N PHE A 168 -9.74 -1.95 -5.88
CA PHE A 168 -8.63 -1.62 -4.98
C PHE A 168 -8.84 -0.30 -4.25
N LEU A 169 -9.20 0.78 -4.96
CA LEU A 169 -9.35 2.10 -4.36
C LEU A 169 -10.47 2.19 -3.32
N GLN A 170 -11.50 1.35 -3.46
CA GLN A 170 -12.69 1.35 -2.60
C GLN A 170 -12.61 0.35 -1.44
N GLU A 171 -11.73 -0.65 -1.52
CA GLU A 171 -11.63 -1.68 -0.48
C GLU A 171 -10.93 -1.16 0.78
N PRO A 172 -11.56 -1.27 1.96
CA PRO A 172 -10.92 -0.88 3.20
C PRO A 172 -9.96 -1.97 3.70
N PHE A 173 -8.98 -1.58 4.52
CA PHE A 173 -8.19 -2.53 5.28
C PHE A 173 -9.04 -3.18 6.38
N SER A 174 -8.95 -4.51 6.55
CA SER A 174 -9.74 -5.26 7.53
C SER A 174 -9.48 -4.86 8.98
N ASN A 175 -8.27 -4.41 9.28
CA ASN A 175 -7.77 -4.18 10.64
C ASN A 175 -7.80 -5.44 11.54
N ASP A 176 -7.83 -6.65 10.95
CA ASP A 176 -7.67 -7.88 11.71
C ASP A 176 -6.28 -7.95 12.34
N GLU A 177 -6.20 -8.38 13.61
CA GLU A 177 -4.94 -8.48 14.35
C GLU A 177 -3.87 -9.31 13.62
N ARG A 178 -4.29 -10.39 12.96
CA ARG A 178 -3.38 -11.22 12.16
C ARG A 178 -2.75 -10.47 10.98
N HIS A 179 -3.51 -9.55 10.34
CA HIS A 179 -3.03 -8.75 9.22
C HIS A 179 -2.11 -7.65 9.72
N ILE A 180 -2.51 -6.93 10.77
CA ILE A 180 -1.68 -5.90 11.42
C ILE A 180 -0.34 -6.50 11.85
N ARG A 181 -0.34 -7.66 12.53
CA ARG A 181 0.88 -8.33 12.97
C ARG A 181 1.82 -8.69 11.80
N ARG A 182 1.27 -9.23 10.70
CA ARG A 182 2.07 -9.61 9.52
C ARG A 182 2.69 -8.41 8.84
N ILE A 183 1.91 -7.34 8.65
CA ILE A 183 2.40 -6.08 8.08
C ILE A 183 3.46 -5.47 9.00
N GLY A 184 3.26 -5.52 10.32
CA GLY A 184 4.24 -5.05 11.30
C GLY A 184 5.59 -5.78 11.20
N LYS A 185 5.60 -7.10 10.95
CA LYS A 185 6.84 -7.86 10.74
C LYS A 185 7.59 -7.41 9.47
N ILE A 186 6.87 -7.11 8.39
CA ILE A 186 7.45 -6.55 7.16
C ILE A 186 8.09 -5.19 7.46
N ALA A 187 7.40 -4.32 8.20
CA ALA A 187 7.90 -2.99 8.56
C ALA A 187 9.14 -3.06 9.47
N VAL A 188 9.21 -4.02 10.39
CA VAL A 188 10.41 -4.24 11.22
C VAL A 188 11.59 -4.61 10.32
N TYR A 189 11.42 -5.59 9.43
CA TYR A 189 12.49 -5.98 8.50
C TYR A 189 12.94 -4.81 7.62
N GLU A 190 11.99 -4.04 7.08
CA GLU A 190 12.28 -2.89 6.22
C GLU A 190 13.11 -1.82 6.92
N THR A 191 12.88 -1.61 8.22
CA THR A 191 13.54 -0.53 8.98
C THR A 191 14.81 -0.97 9.69
N THR A 192 14.93 -2.24 10.07
CA THR A 192 16.04 -2.75 10.90
C THR A 192 16.88 -3.83 10.20
N GLY A 193 16.34 -4.50 9.19
CA GLY A 193 16.93 -5.70 8.59
C GLY A 193 16.75 -6.97 9.46
N GLU A 194 16.05 -6.89 10.59
CA GLU A 194 15.83 -8.03 11.49
C GLU A 194 14.61 -8.84 11.09
N ILE A 195 14.73 -10.18 11.15
CA ILE A 195 13.62 -11.12 10.97
C ILE A 195 13.04 -11.43 12.36
N VAL A 196 11.75 -11.11 12.53
CA VAL A 196 11.00 -11.39 13.75
C VAL A 196 9.99 -12.53 13.52
N GLU A 197 9.99 -13.55 14.37
CA GLU A 197 9.08 -14.70 14.31
C GLU A 197 7.69 -14.43 14.94
#